data_a2d9622caadbdeeb57a3971cd17301f1
#
_entry.id   a2d9622caadbdeeb57a3971cd17301f1
#
_cell.length_a   1.000
_cell.length_b   1.000
_cell.length_c   1.000
_cell.angle_alpha   90.00
_cell.angle_beta   90.00
_cell.angle_gamma   90.00
#
_symmetry.space_group_name_H-M   'P 1'
#
loop_
_entity.id
_entity.type
_entity.pdbx_description
1 polymer ?
#
loop_
_entity_poly.entity_id
_entity_poly.type
_entity_poly.pdbx_seq_one_letter_code
_entity_poly.pdbx_strand_id
1 'polypeptide(L)'
;MERAAKSLDQCVPERIALGLLSTANGNAPRHFLLMAGAGLDAAIVHGVNNKLKDALGKIAYWIGGFSKVGSRLPEFTVETEGREFLVSFALASRVRNYGGDLEIAPTISLLDDQFELVLFEGASSFTFLKYMMGVVARQHQNMRGVTILRTRKALFSAPTDSKIHLQVDGEYVGLAPGTVEIVPNALTLLVPPEFRSRRPASVDETAWTTLPTR
;
A
#
# COMPACT_ATOMS: atom_id res chain seq x y z
N MET A 1 -16.83 9.06 19.88
CA MET A 1 -18.02 8.49 19.21
C MET A 1 -19.15 9.51 19.07
N GLU A 2 -19.49 10.26 20.07
CA GLU A 2 -20.61 11.22 20.06
C GLU A 2 -20.50 12.33 18.99
N ARG A 3 -19.29 12.85 18.72
CA ARG A 3 -19.05 13.82 17.64
C ARG A 3 -19.28 13.24 16.24
N ALA A 4 -18.87 11.99 16.00
CA ALA A 4 -19.08 11.32 14.72
C ALA A 4 -20.57 11.05 14.46
N ALA A 5 -21.33 10.66 15.50
CA ALA A 5 -22.77 10.47 15.39
C ALA A 5 -23.51 11.78 15.07
N LYS A 6 -23.10 12.90 15.67
CA LYS A 6 -23.68 14.23 15.43
C LYS A 6 -23.35 14.79 14.03
N SER A 7 -22.31 14.32 13.38
CA SER A 7 -21.93 14.76 12.04
C SER A 7 -22.57 13.94 10.91
N LEU A 8 -23.23 12.82 11.23
CA LEU A 8 -23.84 11.95 10.21
C LEU A 8 -24.90 12.67 9.36
N ASP A 9 -25.69 13.55 9.93
CA ASP A 9 -26.72 14.32 9.22
C ASP A 9 -26.13 15.29 8.19
N GLN A 10 -24.85 15.62 8.30
CA GLN A 10 -24.13 16.50 7.38
C GLN A 10 -23.35 15.72 6.31
N CYS A 11 -23.20 14.39 6.47
CA CYS A 11 -22.50 13.56 5.52
C CYS A 11 -23.32 13.40 4.24
N VAL A 12 -22.62 13.41 3.11
CA VAL A 12 -23.21 13.14 1.79
C VAL A 12 -22.78 11.78 1.28
N PRO A 13 -23.69 11.03 0.63
CA PRO A 13 -23.33 9.78 0.00
C PRO A 13 -22.40 10.05 -1.19
N GLU A 14 -21.26 9.37 -1.23
CA GLU A 14 -20.28 9.44 -2.29
C GLU A 14 -20.00 8.02 -2.82
N ARG A 15 -20.02 7.85 -4.13
CA ARG A 15 -19.61 6.57 -4.75
C ARG A 15 -18.09 6.57 -4.88
N ILE A 16 -17.44 5.60 -4.25
CA ILE A 16 -15.99 5.45 -4.27
C ILE A 16 -15.60 4.14 -4.94
N ALA A 17 -14.38 4.11 -5.47
CA ALA A 17 -13.77 2.89 -5.94
C ALA A 17 -13.36 2.00 -4.76
N LEU A 18 -13.19 0.70 -5.02
CA LEU A 18 -12.45 -0.25 -4.17
C LEU A 18 -11.26 -0.79 -4.94
N GLY A 19 -10.25 -1.25 -4.24
CA GLY A 19 -9.25 -2.12 -4.83
C GLY A 19 -9.75 -3.56 -4.85
N LEU A 20 -9.23 -4.36 -5.79
CA LEU A 20 -9.46 -5.79 -5.91
C LEU A 20 -8.12 -6.49 -6.06
N LEU A 21 -7.85 -7.47 -5.19
CA LEU A 21 -6.71 -8.37 -5.33
C LEU A 21 -7.21 -9.74 -5.80
N SER A 22 -6.71 -10.19 -6.94
CA SER A 22 -6.93 -11.54 -7.49
C SER A 22 -5.62 -12.31 -7.45
N THR A 23 -5.65 -13.58 -6.98
CA THR A 23 -4.49 -14.47 -6.93
C THR A 23 -4.64 -15.63 -7.90
N ALA A 24 -3.54 -16.11 -8.47
CA ALA A 24 -3.56 -17.25 -9.39
C ALA A 24 -3.90 -18.59 -8.72
N ASN A 25 -3.90 -18.64 -7.40
CA ASN A 25 -4.07 -19.89 -6.62
C ASN A 25 -5.53 -20.33 -6.47
N GLY A 26 -6.46 -19.76 -7.23
CA GLY A 26 -7.88 -20.14 -7.20
C GLY A 26 -8.67 -19.61 -6.00
N ASN A 27 -8.07 -18.82 -5.13
CA ASN A 27 -8.80 -18.14 -4.06
C ASN A 27 -9.73 -17.08 -4.66
N ALA A 28 -10.90 -16.90 -4.05
CA ALA A 28 -11.82 -15.85 -4.46
C ALA A 28 -11.14 -14.46 -4.38
N PRO A 29 -11.34 -13.60 -5.40
CA PRO A 29 -10.82 -12.23 -5.35
C PRO A 29 -11.29 -11.49 -4.09
N ARG A 30 -10.43 -10.66 -3.52
CA ARG A 30 -10.69 -9.91 -2.30
C ARG A 30 -10.68 -8.42 -2.57
N HIS A 31 -11.78 -7.76 -2.26
CA HIS A 31 -11.83 -6.30 -2.27
C HIS A 31 -11.09 -5.71 -1.07
N PHE A 32 -10.51 -4.55 -1.24
CA PHE A 32 -9.91 -3.77 -0.16
C PHE A 32 -10.32 -2.30 -0.23
N LEU A 33 -10.46 -1.71 0.94
CA LEU A 33 -10.79 -0.30 1.09
C LEU A 33 -9.53 0.56 1.21
N LEU A 34 -8.55 0.07 1.98
CA LEU A 34 -7.38 0.85 2.37
C LEU A 34 -6.15 0.50 1.53
N MET A 35 -5.73 -0.76 1.53
CA MET A 35 -4.47 -1.16 0.89
C MET A 35 -4.35 -2.66 0.60
N ALA A 36 -3.53 -2.98 -0.41
CA ALA A 36 -3.02 -4.32 -0.65
C ALA A 36 -1.49 -4.29 -0.67
N GLY A 37 -0.86 -5.24 -0.02
CA GLY A 37 0.59 -5.31 0.11
C GLY A 37 1.19 -6.64 -0.32
N ALA A 38 2.45 -6.61 -0.75
CA ALA A 38 3.22 -7.77 -1.12
C ALA A 38 4.63 -7.75 -0.53
N GLY A 39 5.20 -8.93 -0.33
CA GLY A 39 6.55 -9.09 0.18
C GLY A 39 6.64 -8.94 1.69
N LEU A 40 7.56 -8.11 2.18
CA LEU A 40 7.81 -7.98 3.62
C LEU A 40 6.58 -7.51 4.41
N ASP A 41 5.79 -6.61 3.85
CA ASP A 41 4.54 -6.14 4.45
C ASP A 41 3.60 -7.31 4.81
N ALA A 42 3.30 -8.14 3.83
CA ALA A 42 2.42 -9.30 4.01
C ALA A 42 3.08 -10.42 4.85
N ALA A 43 4.40 -10.55 4.82
CA ALA A 43 5.13 -11.50 5.66
C ALA A 43 5.04 -11.12 7.15
N ILE A 44 5.07 -9.83 7.46
CA ILE A 44 4.85 -9.32 8.82
C ILE A 44 3.42 -9.66 9.27
N VAL A 45 2.41 -9.37 8.45
CA VAL A 45 1.00 -9.69 8.74
C VAL A 45 0.81 -11.18 8.98
N HIS A 46 1.44 -12.04 8.17
CA HIS A 46 1.38 -13.50 8.30
C HIS A 46 2.08 -14.02 9.57
N GLY A 47 3.22 -13.44 9.96
CA GLY A 47 4.08 -13.93 11.05
C GLY A 47 3.76 -13.40 12.44
N VAL A 48 2.91 -12.37 12.57
CA VAL A 48 2.68 -11.73 13.85
C VAL A 48 1.55 -12.39 14.65
N ASN A 49 1.93 -12.91 15.81
CA ASN A 49 0.99 -13.35 16.83
C ASN A 49 0.30 -12.13 17.46
N ASN A 50 -1.04 -12.15 17.55
CA ASN A 50 -1.89 -11.05 18.07
C ASN A 50 -1.46 -10.50 19.45
N LYS A 51 -0.71 -11.28 20.24
CA LYS A 51 -0.21 -10.85 21.56
C LYS A 51 0.92 -9.81 21.52
N LEU A 52 1.62 -9.67 20.37
CA LEU A 52 2.68 -8.66 20.20
C LEU A 52 2.13 -7.29 19.80
N LYS A 53 0.94 -7.27 19.20
CA LYS A 53 0.23 -6.05 18.77
C LYS A 53 -0.04 -5.08 19.93
N ASP A 54 -0.40 -5.62 21.09
CA ASP A 54 -0.84 -4.83 22.24
C ASP A 54 0.31 -4.32 23.12
N ALA A 55 1.48 -4.99 23.05
CA ALA A 55 2.57 -4.74 23.99
C ALA A 55 3.60 -3.69 23.52
N LEU A 56 3.78 -3.47 22.24
CA LEU A 56 4.95 -2.78 21.69
C LEU A 56 4.67 -1.45 20.95
N GLY A 57 3.42 -1.04 20.83
CA GLY A 57 3.03 0.14 20.05
C GLY A 57 3.30 0.00 18.53
N LYS A 58 2.68 0.85 17.72
CA LYS A 58 2.61 0.72 16.26
C LYS A 58 3.98 0.67 15.56
N ILE A 59 4.96 1.44 16.02
CA ILE A 59 6.31 1.49 15.42
C ILE A 59 7.15 0.29 15.83
N ALA A 60 7.06 -0.14 17.09
CA ALA A 60 7.79 -1.31 17.58
C ALA A 60 7.25 -2.63 17.02
N TYR A 61 5.99 -2.66 16.59
CA TYR A 61 5.41 -3.74 15.82
C TYR A 61 6.14 -3.91 14.46
N TRP A 62 6.43 -2.79 13.78
CA TRP A 62 7.22 -2.77 12.55
C TRP A 62 8.67 -3.20 12.80
N ILE A 63 9.30 -2.70 13.87
CA ILE A 63 10.66 -3.04 14.25
C ILE A 63 10.74 -4.47 14.81
N GLY A 64 9.74 -4.93 15.57
CA GLY A 64 9.70 -6.28 16.16
C GLY A 64 9.42 -7.39 15.13
N GLY A 65 8.77 -7.08 14.00
CA GLY A 65 8.73 -7.95 12.81
C GLY A 65 10.12 -8.15 12.20
N PHE A 66 11.07 -7.30 12.53
CA PHE A 66 12.49 -7.39 12.19
C PHE A 66 13.31 -8.36 13.08
N SER A 67 12.74 -9.42 13.59
CA SER A 67 13.55 -10.52 14.18
C SER A 67 14.58 -11.12 13.19
N LYS A 68 14.57 -10.64 11.95
CA LYS A 68 15.49 -10.97 10.85
C LYS A 68 16.33 -9.77 10.39
N VAL A 69 16.66 -8.83 11.27
CA VAL A 69 17.66 -7.79 10.91
C VAL A 69 18.96 -8.49 10.51
N GLY A 70 19.48 -8.12 9.32
CA GLY A 70 20.65 -8.78 8.72
C GLY A 70 20.29 -9.90 7.73
N SER A 71 19.01 -10.29 7.59
CA SER A 71 18.59 -11.26 6.59
C SER A 71 18.36 -10.63 5.21
N ARG A 72 18.50 -11.45 4.19
CA ARG A 72 18.12 -11.07 2.83
C ARG A 72 16.60 -11.18 2.68
N LEU A 73 16.00 -10.12 2.18
CA LEU A 73 14.58 -10.10 1.85
C LEU A 73 14.35 -10.74 0.48
N PRO A 74 13.29 -11.51 0.29
CA PRO A 74 12.94 -12.02 -1.03
C PRO A 74 12.52 -10.85 -1.93
N GLU A 75 13.07 -10.83 -3.14
CA GLU A 75 12.72 -9.88 -4.18
C GLU A 75 11.70 -10.48 -5.14
N PHE A 76 10.85 -9.64 -5.68
CA PHE A 76 9.81 -10.00 -6.64
C PHE A 76 9.60 -8.85 -7.64
N THR A 77 8.95 -9.17 -8.76
CA THR A 77 8.69 -8.19 -9.81
C THR A 77 7.31 -7.58 -9.65
N VAL A 78 7.24 -6.26 -9.82
CA VAL A 78 6.00 -5.51 -9.94
C VAL A 78 5.93 -4.91 -11.33
N GLU A 79 4.89 -5.27 -12.09
CA GLU A 79 4.62 -4.72 -13.41
C GLU A 79 3.43 -3.77 -13.34
N THR A 80 3.58 -2.56 -13.87
CA THR A 80 2.52 -1.57 -14.00
C THR A 80 2.84 -0.61 -15.14
N GLU A 81 1.83 -0.28 -15.96
CA GLU A 81 1.94 0.68 -17.07
C GLU A 81 3.11 0.38 -18.04
N GLY A 82 3.36 -0.91 -18.29
CA GLY A 82 4.43 -1.36 -19.18
C GLY A 82 5.85 -1.22 -18.60
N ARG A 83 5.98 -0.97 -17.31
CA ARG A 83 7.25 -0.88 -16.57
C ARG A 83 7.35 -2.00 -15.56
N GLU A 84 8.56 -2.52 -15.39
CA GLU A 84 8.89 -3.53 -14.38
C GLU A 84 9.81 -2.94 -13.29
N PHE A 85 9.56 -3.36 -12.06
CA PHE A 85 10.33 -2.98 -10.88
C PHE A 85 10.69 -4.23 -10.08
N LEU A 86 11.98 -4.40 -9.75
CA LEU A 86 12.44 -5.45 -8.85
C LEU A 86 12.48 -4.91 -7.42
N VAL A 87 11.63 -5.43 -6.56
CA VAL A 87 11.38 -4.87 -5.23
C VAL A 87 11.31 -5.95 -4.14
N SER A 88 11.50 -5.57 -2.89
CA SER A 88 11.26 -6.42 -1.72
C SER A 88 10.00 -6.06 -0.94
N PHE A 89 9.41 -4.91 -1.27
CA PHE A 89 8.17 -4.41 -0.69
C PHE A 89 7.36 -3.68 -1.75
N ALA A 90 6.07 -3.97 -1.83
CA ALA A 90 5.12 -3.24 -2.64
C ALA A 90 3.82 -3.01 -1.85
N LEU A 91 3.28 -1.80 -1.93
CA LEU A 91 2.04 -1.41 -1.30
C LEU A 91 1.18 -0.61 -2.29
N ALA A 92 0.03 -1.15 -2.65
CA ALA A 92 -1.01 -0.44 -3.39
C ALA A 92 -1.97 0.20 -2.38
N SER A 93 -1.80 1.49 -2.12
CA SER A 93 -2.55 2.22 -1.09
C SER A 93 -3.60 3.15 -1.68
N ARG A 94 -4.79 3.16 -1.11
CA ARG A 94 -5.88 4.09 -1.39
C ARG A 94 -6.02 5.17 -0.31
N VAL A 95 -5.20 5.08 0.73
CA VAL A 95 -5.16 6.03 1.84
C VAL A 95 -3.72 6.47 2.09
N ARG A 96 -3.57 7.67 2.65
CA ARG A 96 -2.23 8.24 2.88
C ARG A 96 -1.46 7.52 3.98
N ASN A 97 -2.18 7.07 5.01
CA ASN A 97 -1.59 6.57 6.23
C ASN A 97 -1.47 5.05 6.25
N TYR A 98 -0.37 4.57 6.78
CA TYR A 98 -0.02 3.19 6.93
C TYR A 98 0.24 2.86 8.42
N GLY A 99 -0.44 1.83 8.95
CA GLY A 99 -0.24 1.40 10.32
C GLY A 99 -0.52 2.46 11.40
N GLY A 100 -1.34 3.48 11.11
CA GLY A 100 -1.69 4.59 12.00
C GLY A 100 -1.30 5.93 11.41
N ASP A 101 -0.27 6.61 11.96
CA ASP A 101 0.08 7.99 11.59
C ASP A 101 1.26 8.09 10.59
N LEU A 102 1.75 6.95 10.09
CA LEU A 102 2.84 6.93 9.11
C LEU A 102 2.30 7.26 7.72
N GLU A 103 2.69 8.41 7.19
CA GLU A 103 2.29 8.84 5.85
C GLU A 103 3.21 8.21 4.80
N ILE A 104 2.77 7.12 4.16
CA ILE A 104 3.54 6.37 3.16
C ILE A 104 3.11 6.67 1.72
N ALA A 105 1.84 7.02 1.50
CA ALA A 105 1.26 7.34 0.21
C ALA A 105 0.70 8.78 0.24
N PRO A 106 1.56 9.81 0.06
CA PRO A 106 1.25 11.18 0.44
C PRO A 106 0.21 11.87 -0.44
N THR A 107 0.01 11.42 -1.68
CA THR A 107 -0.81 12.17 -2.64
C THR A 107 -2.20 11.56 -2.89
N ILE A 108 -2.44 10.32 -2.43
CA ILE A 108 -3.69 9.61 -2.70
C ILE A 108 -4.83 10.06 -1.78
N SER A 109 -6.04 10.01 -2.31
CA SER A 109 -7.29 10.16 -1.57
C SER A 109 -8.18 8.94 -1.77
N LEU A 110 -8.95 8.57 -0.75
CA LEU A 110 -9.94 7.49 -0.84
C LEU A 110 -11.02 7.77 -1.93
N LEU A 111 -11.18 9.04 -2.32
CA LEU A 111 -12.10 9.47 -3.38
C LEU A 111 -11.51 9.34 -4.79
N ASP A 112 -10.24 8.97 -4.92
CA ASP A 112 -9.61 8.78 -6.23
C ASP A 112 -9.93 7.39 -6.81
N ASP A 113 -10.04 7.31 -8.15
CA ASP A 113 -10.19 6.05 -8.89
C ASP A 113 -8.84 5.42 -9.26
N GLN A 114 -7.87 5.54 -8.37
CA GLN A 114 -6.51 5.03 -8.48
C GLN A 114 -6.05 4.57 -7.10
N PHE A 115 -4.92 3.89 -7.06
CA PHE A 115 -4.11 3.73 -5.85
C PHE A 115 -2.72 4.30 -6.07
N GLU A 116 -2.07 4.66 -4.99
CA GLU A 116 -0.66 5.03 -4.99
C GLU A 116 0.15 3.77 -4.70
N LEU A 117 0.98 3.38 -5.67
CA LEU A 117 1.85 2.22 -5.58
C LEU A 117 3.19 2.67 -5.01
N VAL A 118 3.53 2.20 -3.81
CA VAL A 118 4.78 2.48 -3.12
C VAL A 118 5.66 1.24 -3.19
N LEU A 119 6.85 1.39 -3.77
CA LEU A 119 7.78 0.32 -4.07
C LEU A 119 9.13 0.59 -3.39
N PHE A 120 9.68 -0.42 -2.71
CA PHE A 120 11.01 -0.36 -2.12
C PHE A 120 11.90 -1.42 -2.75
N GLU A 121 12.99 -0.96 -3.38
CA GLU A 121 14.00 -1.79 -4.04
C GLU A 121 15.04 -2.32 -3.05
N GLY A 122 15.66 -3.44 -3.41
CA GLY A 122 16.80 -4.02 -2.71
C GLY A 122 16.43 -5.08 -1.68
N ALA A 123 17.27 -6.11 -1.65
CA ALA A 123 17.10 -7.30 -0.83
C ALA A 123 17.60 -7.17 0.61
N SER A 124 18.13 -6.01 1.01
CA SER A 124 18.69 -5.83 2.35
C SER A 124 17.68 -5.32 3.35
N SER A 125 17.52 -6.03 4.47
CA SER A 125 16.69 -5.57 5.58
C SER A 125 17.16 -4.22 6.17
N PHE A 126 18.46 -3.90 6.09
CA PHE A 126 18.98 -2.58 6.49
C PHE A 126 18.52 -1.47 5.53
N THR A 127 18.49 -1.75 4.23
CA THR A 127 17.98 -0.82 3.22
C THR A 127 16.49 -0.55 3.45
N PHE A 128 15.73 -1.59 3.73
CA PHE A 128 14.31 -1.44 4.08
C PHE A 128 14.12 -0.58 5.35
N LEU A 129 14.91 -0.84 6.41
CA LEU A 129 14.85 -0.03 7.64
C LEU A 129 15.16 1.46 7.34
N LYS A 130 16.15 1.73 6.48
CA LYS A 130 16.46 3.09 6.02
C LYS A 130 15.24 3.74 5.33
N TYR A 131 14.51 3.00 4.47
CA TYR A 131 13.31 3.52 3.83
C TYR A 131 12.19 3.80 4.84
N MET A 132 12.01 2.92 5.82
CA MET A 132 11.03 3.13 6.89
C MET A 132 11.36 4.36 7.76
N MET A 133 12.64 4.60 8.05
CA MET A 133 13.07 5.86 8.69
C MET A 133 12.77 7.07 7.82
N GLY A 134 12.90 6.94 6.49
CA GLY A 134 12.49 7.95 5.53
C GLY A 134 10.97 8.21 5.56
N VAL A 135 10.14 7.17 5.74
CA VAL A 135 8.68 7.31 5.91
C VAL A 135 8.36 8.08 7.20
N VAL A 136 9.00 7.72 8.31
CA VAL A 136 8.84 8.44 9.60
C VAL A 136 9.21 9.91 9.47
N ALA A 137 10.30 10.20 8.75
CA ALA A 137 10.79 11.56 8.48
C ALA A 137 10.01 12.28 7.36
N ARG A 138 9.05 11.62 6.69
CA ARG A 138 8.32 12.11 5.50
C ARG A 138 9.24 12.53 4.34
N GLN A 139 10.36 11.82 4.17
CA GLN A 139 11.39 12.07 3.16
C GLN A 139 11.58 10.91 2.18
N HIS A 140 10.84 9.79 2.37
CA HIS A 140 11.01 8.55 1.61
C HIS A 140 10.80 8.75 0.08
N GLN A 141 9.90 9.65 -0.31
CA GLN A 141 9.64 9.96 -1.73
C GLN A 141 10.87 10.49 -2.49
N ASN A 142 11.86 11.03 -1.79
CA ASN A 142 13.10 11.57 -2.37
C ASN A 142 14.28 10.57 -2.28
N MET A 143 14.04 9.36 -1.76
CA MET A 143 15.10 8.37 -1.55
C MET A 143 15.31 7.52 -2.79
N ARG A 144 16.58 7.34 -3.19
CA ARG A 144 16.93 6.40 -4.26
C ARG A 144 16.53 4.97 -3.86
N GLY A 145 15.84 4.26 -4.76
CA GLY A 145 15.30 2.92 -4.53
C GLY A 145 13.91 2.92 -3.89
N VAL A 146 13.29 4.11 -3.76
CA VAL A 146 11.87 4.27 -3.46
C VAL A 146 11.19 4.82 -4.71
N THR A 147 10.16 4.12 -5.16
CA THR A 147 9.31 4.57 -6.26
C THR A 147 7.88 4.74 -5.75
N ILE A 148 7.28 5.88 -6.04
CA ILE A 148 5.88 6.17 -5.72
C ILE A 148 5.21 6.63 -7.02
N LEU A 149 4.15 5.94 -7.43
CA LEU A 149 3.42 6.29 -8.64
C LEU A 149 1.93 5.99 -8.48
N ARG A 150 1.09 6.70 -9.20
CA ARG A 150 -0.37 6.47 -9.25
C ARG A 150 -0.71 5.57 -10.43
N THR A 151 -1.50 4.54 -10.17
CA THR A 151 -1.94 3.59 -11.20
C THR A 151 -3.29 2.98 -10.84
N ARG A 152 -3.90 2.30 -11.81
CA ARG A 152 -5.15 1.55 -11.63
C ARG A 152 -4.94 0.05 -11.60
N LYS A 153 -3.74 -0.42 -11.99
CA LYS A 153 -3.45 -1.85 -12.08
C LYS A 153 -1.98 -2.13 -11.86
N ALA A 154 -1.68 -3.17 -11.09
CA ALA A 154 -0.33 -3.69 -10.92
C ALA A 154 -0.37 -5.23 -10.83
N LEU A 155 0.63 -5.89 -11.40
CA LEU A 155 0.86 -7.33 -11.31
C LEU A 155 2.06 -7.58 -10.40
N PHE A 156 1.87 -8.39 -9.37
CA PHE A 156 2.94 -8.88 -8.48
C PHE A 156 3.31 -10.29 -8.89
N SER A 157 4.53 -10.49 -9.35
CA SER A 157 5.06 -11.78 -9.82
C SER A 157 6.20 -12.24 -8.94
N ALA A 158 6.18 -13.51 -8.52
CA ALA A 158 7.23 -14.08 -7.69
C ALA A 158 8.12 -15.02 -8.52
N PRO A 159 9.44 -15.08 -8.24
CA PRO A 159 10.29 -16.17 -8.73
C PRO A 159 9.73 -17.53 -8.29
N THR A 160 9.95 -18.57 -9.11
CA THR A 160 9.39 -19.92 -8.91
C THR A 160 9.66 -20.51 -7.52
N ASP A 161 10.82 -20.20 -6.94
CA ASP A 161 11.26 -20.75 -5.64
C ASP A 161 11.03 -19.79 -4.46
N SER A 162 10.35 -18.66 -4.70
CA SER A 162 10.12 -17.63 -3.68
C SER A 162 8.67 -17.58 -3.22
N LYS A 163 8.50 -17.53 -1.89
CA LYS A 163 7.17 -17.34 -1.28
C LYS A 163 6.97 -15.85 -0.99
N ILE A 164 6.31 -15.15 -1.90
CA ILE A 164 5.94 -13.77 -1.71
C ILE A 164 4.51 -13.71 -1.17
N HIS A 165 4.39 -13.32 0.09
CA HIS A 165 3.11 -13.21 0.76
C HIS A 165 2.33 -11.99 0.27
N LEU A 166 0.99 -12.12 0.24
CA LEU A 166 0.05 -11.06 -0.14
C LEU A 166 -0.93 -10.80 1.02
N GLN A 167 -1.29 -9.54 1.21
CA GLN A 167 -2.26 -9.09 2.20
C GLN A 167 -3.23 -8.06 1.62
N VAL A 168 -4.44 -7.95 2.19
CA VAL A 168 -5.39 -6.85 1.97
C VAL A 168 -5.91 -6.36 3.32
N ASP A 169 -5.91 -5.05 3.53
CA ASP A 169 -6.42 -4.36 4.73
C ASP A 169 -5.90 -4.97 6.05
N GLY A 170 -4.67 -5.51 6.03
CA GLY A 170 -4.03 -6.15 7.18
C GLY A 170 -4.38 -7.64 7.38
N GLU A 171 -5.05 -8.27 6.43
CA GLU A 171 -5.36 -9.71 6.43
C GLU A 171 -4.54 -10.44 5.37
N TYR A 172 -3.93 -11.56 5.76
CA TYR A 172 -3.22 -12.44 4.82
C TYR A 172 -4.20 -13.10 3.83
N VAL A 173 -3.86 -13.07 2.53
CA VAL A 173 -4.73 -13.61 1.47
C VAL A 173 -4.09 -14.66 0.58
N GLY A 174 -2.81 -14.94 0.73
CA GLY A 174 -2.12 -15.97 -0.05
C GLY A 174 -0.74 -15.56 -0.52
N LEU A 175 -0.29 -16.19 -1.60
CA LEU A 175 1.01 -15.98 -2.22
C LEU A 175 0.87 -15.40 -3.63
N ALA A 176 1.88 -14.64 -4.07
CA ALA A 176 2.01 -14.23 -5.47
C ALA A 176 2.13 -15.47 -6.41
N PRO A 177 1.74 -15.36 -7.68
CA PRO A 177 1.38 -14.11 -8.35
C PRO A 177 -0.02 -13.61 -7.99
N GLY A 178 -0.17 -12.28 -8.06
CA GLY A 178 -1.45 -11.61 -7.82
C GLY A 178 -1.58 -10.31 -8.59
N THR A 179 -2.79 -9.99 -9.02
CA THR A 179 -3.12 -8.73 -9.69
C THR A 179 -3.93 -7.84 -8.77
N VAL A 180 -3.50 -6.61 -8.63
CA VAL A 180 -4.23 -5.54 -7.94
C VAL A 180 -4.82 -4.62 -8.99
N GLU A 181 -6.12 -4.32 -8.89
CA GLU A 181 -6.79 -3.40 -9.80
C GLU A 181 -7.87 -2.57 -9.10
N ILE A 182 -8.26 -1.44 -9.70
CA ILE A 182 -9.33 -0.58 -9.23
C ILE A 182 -10.67 -1.03 -9.81
N VAL A 183 -11.66 -1.16 -8.94
CA VAL A 183 -13.07 -1.35 -9.29
C VAL A 183 -13.79 -0.02 -8.99
N PRO A 184 -14.10 0.78 -10.02
CA PRO A 184 -14.72 2.09 -9.82
C PRO A 184 -16.16 1.96 -9.32
N ASN A 185 -16.64 2.98 -8.61
CA ASN A 185 -18.04 3.06 -8.13
C ASN A 185 -18.51 1.82 -7.35
N ALA A 186 -17.63 1.16 -6.61
CA ALA A 186 -17.92 -0.13 -5.97
C ALA A 186 -18.64 -0.01 -4.62
N LEU A 187 -18.45 1.10 -3.90
CA LEU A 187 -19.00 1.31 -2.56
C LEU A 187 -19.63 2.70 -2.43
N THR A 188 -20.75 2.81 -1.71
CA THR A 188 -21.26 4.12 -1.26
C THR A 188 -20.80 4.37 0.16
N LEU A 189 -20.10 5.48 0.35
CA LEU A 189 -19.61 5.92 1.66
C LEU A 189 -20.26 7.25 2.04
N LEU A 190 -20.65 7.40 3.31
CA LEU A 190 -21.06 8.68 3.85
C LEU A 190 -19.83 9.52 4.20
N VAL A 191 -19.64 10.60 3.47
CA VAL A 191 -18.42 11.42 3.53
C VAL A 191 -18.75 12.78 4.14
N PRO A 192 -18.03 13.21 5.20
CA PRO A 192 -18.14 14.56 5.72
C PRO A 192 -17.75 15.61 4.68
N PRO A 193 -18.43 16.78 4.64
CA PRO A 193 -18.15 17.84 3.66
C PRO A 193 -16.67 18.28 3.66
N GLU A 194 -16.04 18.33 4.83
CA GLU A 194 -14.64 18.73 4.99
C GLU A 194 -13.67 17.73 4.34
N PHE A 195 -14.04 16.46 4.26
CA PHE A 195 -13.24 15.45 3.60
C PHE A 195 -13.26 15.61 2.08
N ARG A 196 -14.42 15.96 1.52
CA ARG A 196 -14.57 16.27 0.09
C ARG A 196 -13.71 17.44 -0.35
N SER A 197 -13.66 18.50 0.45
CA SER A 197 -12.89 19.71 0.14
C SER A 197 -11.37 19.52 0.20
N ARG A 198 -10.89 18.44 0.84
CA ARG A 198 -9.47 18.09 0.92
C ARG A 198 -8.97 17.28 -0.28
N ARG A 199 -9.77 17.07 -1.30
CA ARG A 199 -9.31 16.40 -2.53
C ARG A 199 -8.16 17.25 -3.10
N PRO A 200 -6.92 16.73 -3.21
CA PRO A 200 -5.85 17.43 -3.91
C PRO A 200 -6.34 17.73 -5.32
N ALA A 201 -6.08 18.94 -5.82
CA ALA A 201 -6.32 19.25 -7.22
C ALA A 201 -5.66 18.13 -8.04
N SER A 202 -6.39 17.54 -8.99
CA SER A 202 -5.91 16.49 -9.86
C SER A 202 -4.53 16.90 -10.39
N VAL A 203 -3.50 16.15 -10.04
CA VAL A 203 -2.17 16.32 -10.65
C VAL A 203 -2.39 16.03 -12.12
N ASP A 204 -2.13 17.03 -12.96
CA ASP A 204 -2.30 17.01 -14.41
C ASP A 204 -1.57 15.76 -14.96
N GLU A 205 -2.28 14.88 -15.65
CA GLU A 205 -1.75 13.62 -16.21
C GLU A 205 -0.57 13.83 -17.19
N THR A 206 -0.27 15.08 -17.54
CA THR A 206 0.77 15.46 -18.50
C THR A 206 2.16 15.68 -17.88
N ALA A 207 2.29 15.71 -16.55
CA ALA A 207 3.56 16.07 -15.90
C ALA A 207 4.64 14.95 -15.91
N TRP A 208 4.31 13.73 -16.37
CA TRP A 208 5.23 12.58 -16.30
C TRP A 208 5.93 12.23 -17.63
N THR A 209 5.74 13.03 -18.68
CA THR A 209 6.29 12.73 -20.02
C THR A 209 7.73 13.20 -20.21
N THR A 210 8.36 13.82 -19.21
CA THR A 210 9.73 14.36 -19.33
C THR A 210 10.63 13.93 -18.17
N LEU A 211 11.05 12.66 -18.18
CA LEU A 211 12.29 12.28 -17.51
C LEU A 211 13.27 11.77 -18.59
N PRO A 212 14.51 12.31 -18.63
CA PRO A 212 15.49 11.91 -19.62
C PRO A 212 15.95 10.46 -19.36
N THR A 213 15.91 9.67 -20.41
CA THR A 213 16.60 8.38 -20.52
C THR A 213 18.09 8.59 -20.25
N ARG A 214 18.61 7.98 -19.19
CA ARG A 214 20.02 7.66 -19.00
C ARG A 214 20.16 6.28 -18.39
#